data_62f92e26c53c04ae11ae63c969b7a162
#
_entry.id   62f92e26c53c04ae11ae63c969b7a162
#
_cell.length_a   1.000
_cell.length_b   1.000
_cell.length_c   1.000
_cell.angle_alpha   90.00
_cell.angle_beta   90.00
_cell.angle_gamma   90.00
#
_symmetry.space_group_name_H-M   'P 1'
#
loop_
_entity.id
_entity.type
_entity.pdbx_description
1 polymer ?
#
loop_
_entity_poly.entity_id
_entity_poly.type
_entity_poly.pdbx_seq_one_letter_code
_entity_poly.pdbx_strand_id
1 'polypeptide(L)'
;MKKLIALAFALAASSLFAAEFPDISIADLKAAIDSKKVTVIDVNGSASYKAGHVPSAIDFQSQKEQLASLLPADKGALVVAYCGGPQCSAYKAAAKAASELGYTNVKHLSAGISGWKAAKEKLEK
;
A
#
# COMPACT_ATOMS: atom_id res chain seq x y z
N MET A 1 -21.09 -33.90 -17.91
CA MET A 1 -21.35 -33.34 -16.65
C MET A 1 -20.27 -33.40 -15.64
N LYS A 2 -19.26 -34.12 -15.82
CA LYS A 2 -18.21 -34.15 -14.86
C LYS A 2 -17.18 -33.10 -15.06
N LYS A 3 -17.30 -32.25 -16.02
CA LYS A 3 -16.29 -31.30 -16.28
C LYS A 3 -16.23 -30.17 -15.30
N LEU A 4 -17.22 -30.04 -14.49
CA LEU A 4 -17.27 -28.92 -13.61
C LEU A 4 -16.22 -28.88 -12.55
N ILE A 5 -15.69 -30.01 -12.23
CA ILE A 5 -14.80 -30.11 -11.13
C ILE A 5 -13.50 -29.38 -11.33
N ALA A 6 -13.06 -29.32 -12.54
CA ALA A 6 -11.78 -28.72 -12.81
C ALA A 6 -11.70 -27.25 -12.49
N LEU A 7 -12.81 -26.60 -12.48
CA LEU A 7 -12.84 -25.20 -12.25
C LEU A 7 -12.43 -24.78 -10.87
N ALA A 8 -12.92 -25.45 -9.89
CA ALA A 8 -12.65 -25.09 -8.53
C ALA A 8 -11.17 -25.10 -8.23
N PHE A 9 -10.47 -25.90 -8.93
CA PHE A 9 -9.07 -26.02 -8.72
C PHE A 9 -8.26 -24.83 -9.12
N ALA A 10 -8.63 -24.20 -10.19
CA ALA A 10 -7.94 -23.06 -10.69
C ALA A 10 -7.99 -21.91 -9.71
N LEU A 11 -9.07 -21.83 -8.97
CA LEU A 11 -9.21 -20.76 -8.00
C LEU A 11 -8.26 -20.90 -6.84
N ALA A 12 -8.03 -22.11 -6.42
CA ALA A 12 -7.13 -22.34 -5.33
C ALA A 12 -5.72 -21.95 -5.69
N ALA A 13 -5.34 -22.20 -6.91
CA ALA A 13 -4.01 -21.86 -7.36
C ALA A 13 -3.82 -20.35 -7.40
N SER A 14 -4.83 -19.62 -7.78
CA SER A 14 -4.72 -18.18 -7.85
C SER A 14 -4.49 -17.57 -6.50
N SER A 15 -5.09 -18.12 -5.48
CA SER A 15 -4.99 -17.52 -4.17
C SER A 15 -3.58 -17.61 -3.60
N LEU A 16 -2.74 -18.49 -4.13
CA LEU A 16 -1.38 -18.57 -3.66
C LEU A 16 -0.57 -17.35 -4.02
N PHE A 17 -0.93 -16.66 -5.07
CA PHE A 17 -0.21 -15.49 -5.50
C PHE A 17 -0.79 -14.20 -4.94
N ALA A 18 -1.82 -14.32 -4.13
CA ALA A 18 -2.44 -13.15 -3.56
C ALA A 18 -1.57 -12.50 -2.49
N ALA A 19 -0.48 -13.16 -2.10
CA ALA A 19 0.40 -12.58 -1.10
C ALA A 19 1.20 -11.40 -1.63
N GLU A 20 1.33 -11.30 -2.93
CA GLU A 20 2.07 -10.19 -3.50
C GLU A 20 1.16 -9.00 -3.76
N PHE A 21 1.69 -7.80 -3.53
CA PHE A 21 0.89 -6.60 -3.68
C PHE A 21 1.25 -5.92 -4.99
N PRO A 22 0.23 -5.55 -5.81
CA PRO A 22 0.51 -4.89 -7.08
C PRO A 22 1.21 -3.55 -6.88
N ASP A 23 2.02 -3.17 -7.84
CA ASP A 23 2.71 -1.90 -7.81
C ASP A 23 1.81 -0.79 -8.32
N ILE A 24 2.04 0.44 -7.82
CA ILE A 24 1.37 1.61 -8.34
C ILE A 24 2.45 2.60 -8.78
N SER A 25 2.20 3.32 -9.86
CA SER A 25 3.16 4.31 -10.36
C SER A 25 3.06 5.59 -9.55
N ILE A 26 4.12 6.40 -9.61
CA ILE A 26 4.11 7.71 -8.96
C ILE A 26 2.97 8.57 -9.51
N ALA A 27 2.77 8.56 -10.82
CA ALA A 27 1.71 9.36 -11.44
C ALA A 27 0.33 8.95 -10.95
N ASP A 28 0.07 7.64 -10.87
CA ASP A 28 -1.23 7.15 -10.43
C ASP A 28 -1.45 7.44 -8.96
N LEU A 29 -0.41 7.31 -8.14
CA LEU A 29 -0.54 7.62 -6.72
C LEU A 29 -0.80 9.11 -6.52
N LYS A 30 -0.08 9.96 -7.26
CA LYS A 30 -0.29 11.39 -7.17
C LYS A 30 -1.74 11.76 -7.52
N ALA A 31 -2.26 11.18 -8.58
CA ALA A 31 -3.64 11.44 -8.98
C ALA A 31 -4.63 11.01 -7.91
N ALA A 32 -4.37 9.86 -7.27
CA ALA A 32 -5.24 9.36 -6.21
C ALA A 32 -5.18 10.27 -4.98
N ILE A 33 -4.00 10.78 -4.65
CA ILE A 33 -3.84 11.72 -3.54
C ILE A 33 -4.60 13.01 -3.83
N ASP A 34 -4.45 13.53 -5.03
CA ASP A 34 -5.10 14.79 -5.42
C ASP A 34 -6.62 14.68 -5.38
N SER A 35 -7.16 13.50 -5.70
CA SER A 35 -8.60 13.28 -5.66
C SER A 35 -9.07 12.76 -4.29
N LYS A 36 -8.16 12.60 -3.34
CA LYS A 36 -8.46 12.13 -1.97
C LYS A 36 -9.09 10.75 -1.96
N LYS A 37 -8.61 9.87 -2.84
CA LYS A 37 -9.14 8.52 -2.97
C LYS A 37 -8.12 7.45 -2.64
N VAL A 38 -7.21 7.75 -1.72
CA VAL A 38 -6.21 6.77 -1.31
C VAL A 38 -5.80 7.05 0.14
N THR A 39 -5.45 5.98 0.84
CA THR A 39 -4.78 6.08 2.13
C THR A 39 -3.36 5.58 1.92
N VAL A 40 -2.39 6.42 2.25
CA VAL A 40 -0.97 6.11 2.03
C VAL A 40 -0.33 5.82 3.37
N ILE A 41 0.51 4.78 3.42
CA ILE A 41 1.19 4.39 4.66
C ILE A 41 2.69 4.38 4.43
N ASP A 42 3.40 5.19 5.21
CA ASP A 42 4.85 5.32 5.15
C ASP A 42 5.47 4.34 6.15
N VAL A 43 6.36 3.46 5.67
CA VAL A 43 6.98 2.45 6.51
C VAL A 43 8.48 2.70 6.63
N ASN A 44 8.91 3.94 6.56
CA ASN A 44 10.32 4.31 6.66
C ASN A 44 10.76 4.63 8.10
N GLY A 45 9.84 4.62 9.03
CA GLY A 45 10.14 4.97 10.42
C GLY A 45 9.85 6.44 10.70
N SER A 46 9.58 6.75 11.95
CA SER A 46 9.12 8.08 12.34
C SER A 46 10.14 9.19 12.07
N ALA A 47 11.42 8.91 12.23
CA ALA A 47 12.45 9.92 11.97
C ALA A 47 12.44 10.34 10.49
N SER A 48 12.39 9.35 9.59
CA SER A 48 12.33 9.65 8.16
C SER A 48 11.01 10.30 7.79
N TYR A 49 9.94 9.85 8.41
CA TYR A 49 8.62 10.44 8.15
C TYR A 49 8.63 11.94 8.45
N LYS A 50 9.22 12.32 9.57
CA LYS A 50 9.28 13.73 9.96
C LYS A 50 10.17 14.56 9.05
N ALA A 51 11.18 13.93 8.47
CA ALA A 51 12.07 14.63 7.56
C ALA A 51 11.39 14.92 6.21
N GLY A 52 10.41 14.11 5.85
CA GLY A 52 9.65 14.31 4.63
C GLY A 52 8.97 13.03 4.20
N HIS A 53 7.69 13.11 3.87
CA HIS A 53 6.90 11.95 3.46
C HIS A 53 5.95 12.33 2.34
N VAL A 54 5.42 11.32 1.68
CA VAL A 54 4.41 11.50 0.63
C VAL A 54 3.20 12.19 1.27
N PRO A 55 2.62 13.19 0.62
CA PRO A 55 1.51 13.93 1.22
C PRO A 55 0.38 13.03 1.70
N SER A 56 -0.11 13.31 2.88
CA SER A 56 -1.19 12.61 3.56
C SER A 56 -0.82 11.24 4.11
N ALA A 57 0.43 10.81 3.99
CA ALA A 57 0.81 9.48 4.46
C ALA A 57 0.70 9.35 5.98
N ILE A 58 0.35 8.14 6.41
CA ILE A 58 0.31 7.77 7.82
C ILE A 58 1.69 7.23 8.20
N ASP A 59 2.18 7.59 9.38
CA ASP A 59 3.43 7.06 9.90
C ASP A 59 3.16 5.69 10.54
N PHE A 60 3.51 4.62 9.86
CA PHE A 60 3.21 3.28 10.34
C PHE A 60 3.84 3.01 11.70
N GLN A 61 5.08 3.47 11.89
CA GLN A 61 5.80 3.16 13.13
C GLN A 61 5.06 3.68 14.36
N SER A 62 4.57 4.91 14.30
CA SER A 62 3.92 5.50 15.47
C SER A 62 2.43 5.25 15.52
N GLN A 63 1.80 4.87 14.41
CA GLN A 63 0.35 4.80 14.33
C GLN A 63 -0.20 3.42 14.01
N LYS A 64 0.65 2.39 13.96
CA LYS A 64 0.19 1.08 13.53
C LYS A 64 -0.91 0.49 14.40
N GLU A 65 -0.91 0.81 15.67
CA GLU A 65 -1.93 0.27 16.57
C GLU A 65 -3.27 0.93 16.38
N GLN A 66 -3.29 2.08 15.70
CA GLN A 66 -4.51 2.79 15.39
C GLN A 66 -4.91 2.64 13.94
N LEU A 67 -4.22 1.76 13.21
CA LEU A 67 -4.41 1.63 11.77
C LEU A 67 -5.87 1.37 11.41
N ALA A 68 -6.53 0.51 12.14
CA ALA A 68 -7.92 0.16 11.84
C ALA A 68 -8.83 1.37 11.85
N SER A 69 -8.56 2.35 12.72
CA SER A 69 -9.39 3.55 12.79
C SER A 69 -8.96 4.61 11.79
N LEU A 70 -7.74 4.52 11.27
CA LEU A 70 -7.23 5.48 10.31
C LEU A 70 -7.56 5.11 8.86
N LEU A 71 -7.84 3.84 8.61
CA LEU A 71 -8.20 3.39 7.28
C LEU A 71 -9.68 3.65 7.03
N PRO A 72 -10.08 3.82 5.76
CA PRO A 72 -11.47 4.14 5.46
C PRO A 72 -12.40 2.97 5.75
N ALA A 73 -13.68 3.27 5.91
CA ALA A 73 -14.68 2.24 6.19
C ALA A 73 -14.86 1.30 5.01
N ASP A 74 -14.69 1.80 3.80
CA ASP A 74 -14.85 1.00 2.58
C ASP A 74 -13.64 0.08 2.41
N LYS A 75 -13.86 -1.21 2.55
CA LYS A 75 -12.77 -2.20 2.45
C LYS A 75 -12.22 -2.37 1.04
N GLY A 76 -12.91 -1.85 0.04
CA GLY A 76 -12.41 -1.85 -1.33
C GLY A 76 -11.63 -0.60 -1.68
N ALA A 77 -11.50 0.34 -0.75
CA ALA A 77 -10.79 1.58 -1.02
C ALA A 77 -9.28 1.32 -1.17
N LEU A 78 -8.63 2.14 -1.97
CA LEU A 78 -7.21 1.98 -2.27
C LEU A 78 -6.35 2.31 -1.05
N VAL A 79 -5.44 1.40 -0.73
CA VAL A 79 -4.43 1.59 0.31
C VAL A 79 -3.07 1.36 -0.32
N VAL A 80 -2.14 2.29 -0.13
CA VAL A 80 -0.80 2.17 -0.71
C VAL A 80 0.24 2.26 0.39
N ALA A 81 1.12 1.26 0.46
CA ALA A 81 2.22 1.26 1.41
C ALA A 81 3.53 1.48 0.67
N TYR A 82 4.46 2.19 1.29
CA TYR A 82 5.77 2.39 0.68
C TYR A 82 6.87 2.50 1.74
N CYS A 83 8.11 2.27 1.29
CA CYS A 83 9.27 2.56 2.11
C CYS A 83 10.33 3.29 1.28
N GLY A 84 11.57 2.87 1.28
CA GLY A 84 12.65 3.67 0.69
C GLY A 84 12.73 3.66 -0.81
N GLY A 85 12.62 2.48 -1.42
CA GLY A 85 12.78 2.33 -2.85
C GLY A 85 12.55 0.89 -3.27
N PRO A 86 12.94 0.55 -4.52
CA PRO A 86 12.59 -0.77 -5.08
C PRO A 86 13.16 -1.96 -4.31
N GLN A 87 14.27 -1.76 -3.61
CA GLN A 87 14.89 -2.86 -2.88
C GLN A 87 14.29 -3.08 -1.49
N CYS A 88 13.46 -2.17 -1.04
CA CYS A 88 12.94 -2.23 0.31
C CYS A 88 11.72 -3.14 0.40
N SER A 89 11.69 -4.02 1.39
CA SER A 89 10.55 -4.89 1.61
C SER A 89 9.77 -4.55 2.88
N ALA A 90 10.18 -3.54 3.62
CA ALA A 90 9.53 -3.18 4.87
C ALA A 90 8.07 -2.77 4.67
N TYR A 91 7.71 -2.28 3.49
CA TYR A 91 6.32 -1.91 3.20
C TYR A 91 5.36 -3.06 3.46
N LYS A 92 5.86 -4.30 3.36
CA LYS A 92 4.99 -5.47 3.50
C LYS A 92 4.33 -5.55 4.86
N ALA A 93 4.98 -5.01 5.88
CA ALA A 93 4.37 -5.02 7.22
C ALA A 93 3.05 -4.24 7.22
N ALA A 94 3.03 -3.06 6.60
CA ALA A 94 1.81 -2.26 6.55
C ALA A 94 0.81 -2.83 5.56
N ALA A 95 1.28 -3.28 4.41
CA ALA A 95 0.39 -3.86 3.41
C ALA A 95 -0.31 -5.09 3.95
N LYS A 96 0.43 -5.94 4.66
CA LYS A 96 -0.13 -7.13 5.26
C LYS A 96 -1.12 -6.76 6.37
N ALA A 97 -0.78 -5.77 7.20
CA ALA A 97 -1.67 -5.33 8.26
C ALA A 97 -3.00 -4.84 7.69
N ALA A 98 -2.96 -4.05 6.61
CA ALA A 98 -4.18 -3.59 5.97
C ALA A 98 -4.97 -4.75 5.39
N SER A 99 -4.28 -5.69 4.76
CA SER A 99 -4.91 -6.85 4.18
C SER A 99 -5.61 -7.70 5.23
N GLU A 100 -4.97 -7.86 6.39
CA GLU A 100 -5.55 -8.62 7.49
C GLU A 100 -6.77 -7.94 8.10
N LEU A 101 -6.86 -6.61 7.94
CA LEU A 101 -8.04 -5.87 8.38
C LEU A 101 -9.17 -5.94 7.36
N GLY A 102 -8.98 -6.65 6.25
CA GLY A 102 -10.02 -6.86 5.26
C GLY A 102 -9.93 -6.00 4.02
N TYR A 103 -8.90 -5.16 3.90
CA TYR A 103 -8.77 -4.29 2.73
C TYR A 103 -8.28 -5.10 1.54
N THR A 104 -8.99 -4.98 0.41
CA THR A 104 -8.76 -5.83 -0.75
C THR A 104 -8.03 -5.13 -1.88
N ASN A 105 -7.85 -3.81 -1.79
CA ASN A 105 -7.19 -3.05 -2.83
C ASN A 105 -5.93 -2.40 -2.28
N VAL A 106 -4.98 -3.24 -1.89
CA VAL A 106 -3.72 -2.80 -1.27
C VAL A 106 -2.63 -2.87 -2.32
N LYS A 107 -1.92 -1.77 -2.53
CA LYS A 107 -0.85 -1.68 -3.51
C LYS A 107 0.42 -1.18 -2.87
N HIS A 108 1.50 -1.25 -3.61
CA HIS A 108 2.83 -0.93 -3.18
C HIS A 108 3.43 0.11 -4.12
N LEU A 109 3.95 1.21 -3.57
CA LEU A 109 4.71 2.16 -4.38
C LEU A 109 6.16 1.70 -4.36
N SER A 110 6.56 0.90 -5.35
CA SER A 110 7.91 0.34 -5.37
C SER A 110 8.98 1.42 -5.55
N ALA A 111 8.65 2.52 -6.19
CA ALA A 111 9.59 3.62 -6.31
C ALA A 111 9.98 4.20 -4.95
N GLY A 112 9.10 4.11 -3.97
CA GLY A 112 9.36 4.55 -2.61
C GLY A 112 9.62 6.05 -2.51
N ILE A 113 10.06 6.47 -1.33
CA ILE A 113 10.33 7.89 -1.13
C ILE A 113 11.48 8.36 -2.02
N SER A 114 12.42 7.47 -2.34
CA SER A 114 13.53 7.83 -3.23
C SER A 114 13.03 8.23 -4.60
N GLY A 115 12.15 7.42 -5.19
CA GLY A 115 11.59 7.72 -6.50
C GLY A 115 10.68 8.92 -6.48
N TRP A 116 9.92 9.09 -5.40
CA TRP A 116 9.05 10.24 -5.24
C TRP A 116 9.87 11.54 -5.27
N LYS A 117 10.99 11.56 -4.53
CA LYS A 117 11.89 12.71 -4.51
C LYS A 117 12.56 12.92 -5.86
N ALA A 118 13.00 11.84 -6.50
CA ALA A 118 13.66 11.94 -7.81
C ALA A 118 12.73 12.51 -8.86
N ALA A 119 11.43 12.24 -8.73
CA ALA A 119 10.41 12.80 -9.62
C ALA A 119 10.06 14.24 -9.24
N LYS A 120 10.67 14.77 -8.20
CA LYS A 120 10.46 16.15 -7.73
C LYS A 120 9.03 16.41 -7.31
N GLU A 121 8.41 15.39 -6.75
CA GLU A 121 7.06 15.53 -6.23
C GLU A 121 7.07 16.16 -4.85
N LYS A 122 5.93 16.74 -4.48
CA LYS A 122 5.80 17.44 -3.21
C LYS A 122 5.94 16.51 -2.02
N LEU A 123 6.56 17.00 -0.96
CA LEU A 123 6.67 16.29 0.30
C LEU A 123 5.94 17.06 1.40
N GLU A 124 5.48 16.34 2.41
CA GLU A 124 4.97 16.94 3.64
C GLU A 124 5.93 16.64 4.79
N LYS A 125 5.89 17.46 5.82
CA LYS A 125 6.71 17.24 7.01
C LYS A 125 5.89 17.24 8.28
#